data_cdd1eb9b706828cb58619b33da49a6ba
#
_entry.id   cdd1eb9b706828cb58619b33da49a6ba
#
_cell.length_a   1.000
_cell.length_b   1.000
_cell.length_c   1.000
_cell.angle_alpha   90.00
_cell.angle_beta   90.00
_cell.angle_gamma   90.00
#
_symmetry.space_group_name_H-M   'P 1'
#
loop_
_entity.id
_entity.type
_entity.pdbx_description
1 polymer ?
#
loop_
_entity_poly.entity_id
_entity_poly.type
_entity_poly.pdbx_seq_one_letter_code
_entity_poly.pdbx_strand_id
1 'polypeptide(L)'
;MNARTVYNAVSMNFSTTVRLLLALASGVALALAYPSFNIPLLGWIAPALLIVAVLGARRRFAFLLGWLQGAAYYSLTVPWFYTVMRQYGLLPVIQAGAVFALVIVATSLFHAAFAAVIASVGKFAPERACLAVPFVWVSMEFAMAHLPAIG
;
A
#
# COMPACT_ATOMS: atom_id res chain seq x y z
N MET A 1 -8.37 -24.45 -15.38
CA MET A 1 -7.42 -24.41 -14.25
C MET A 1 -8.20 -23.85 -13.06
N ASN A 2 -8.31 -24.57 -11.93
CA ASN A 2 -9.15 -24.16 -10.79
C ASN A 2 -8.45 -23.02 -10.02
N ALA A 3 -9.21 -22.00 -9.59
CA ALA A 3 -8.69 -20.85 -8.83
C ALA A 3 -7.87 -21.26 -7.58
N ARG A 4 -8.27 -22.35 -6.90
CA ARG A 4 -7.51 -22.94 -5.79
C ARG A 4 -6.13 -23.44 -6.20
N THR A 5 -5.99 -24.02 -7.39
CA THR A 5 -4.69 -24.51 -7.89
C THR A 5 -3.75 -23.35 -8.18
N VAL A 6 -4.27 -22.25 -8.77
CA VAL A 6 -3.49 -21.03 -9.00
C VAL A 6 -3.09 -20.38 -7.69
N TYR A 7 -4.02 -20.27 -6.74
CA TYR A 7 -3.73 -19.72 -5.41
C TYR A 7 -2.63 -20.50 -4.69
N ASN A 8 -2.71 -21.83 -4.69
CA ASN A 8 -1.71 -22.69 -4.05
C ASN A 8 -0.34 -22.55 -4.76
N ALA A 9 -0.31 -22.48 -6.08
CA ALA A 9 0.91 -22.28 -6.85
C ALA A 9 1.57 -20.92 -6.54
N VAL A 10 0.78 -19.85 -6.43
CA VAL A 10 1.26 -18.50 -6.12
C VAL A 10 1.62 -18.36 -4.63
N SER A 11 0.83 -18.95 -3.74
CA SER A 11 1.03 -18.80 -2.29
C SER A 11 2.22 -19.57 -1.73
N MET A 12 2.63 -20.67 -2.35
CA MET A 12 3.62 -21.60 -1.80
C MET A 12 5.08 -21.25 -2.17
N ASN A 13 5.36 -20.40 -3.15
CA ASN A 13 6.68 -20.31 -3.77
C ASN A 13 7.44 -18.99 -3.62
N PHE A 14 6.89 -17.98 -2.95
CA PHE A 14 7.64 -16.74 -2.78
C PHE A 14 8.39 -16.70 -1.45
N SER A 15 9.72 -16.50 -1.53
CA SER A 15 10.52 -16.21 -0.33
C SER A 15 10.09 -14.88 0.30
N THR A 16 10.36 -14.71 1.58
CA THR A 16 10.09 -13.45 2.30
C THR A 16 10.70 -12.25 1.57
N THR A 17 11.93 -12.40 1.07
CA THR A 17 12.62 -11.33 0.33
C THR A 17 11.86 -10.93 -0.93
N VAL A 18 11.39 -11.89 -1.73
CA VAL A 18 10.61 -11.60 -2.94
C VAL A 18 9.31 -10.86 -2.60
N ARG A 19 8.61 -11.26 -1.54
CA ARG A 19 7.40 -10.56 -1.09
C ARG A 19 7.65 -9.12 -0.66
N LEU A 20 8.74 -8.87 0.04
CA LEU A 20 9.17 -7.52 0.43
C LEU A 20 9.50 -6.66 -0.80
N LEU A 21 10.25 -7.21 -1.75
CA LEU A 21 10.57 -6.51 -3.00
C LEU A 21 9.32 -6.19 -3.82
N LEU A 22 8.37 -7.13 -3.93
CA LEU A 22 7.09 -6.90 -4.62
C LEU A 22 6.27 -5.81 -3.95
N ALA A 23 6.23 -5.76 -2.61
CA ALA A 23 5.52 -4.72 -1.87
C ALA A 23 6.16 -3.33 -2.09
N LEU A 24 7.48 -3.24 -2.01
CA LEU A 24 8.21 -1.99 -2.30
C LEU A 24 8.02 -1.55 -3.76
N ALA A 25 8.19 -2.48 -4.72
CA ALA A 25 7.98 -2.20 -6.14
C ALA A 25 6.53 -1.74 -6.42
N SER A 26 5.54 -2.32 -5.73
CA SER A 26 4.15 -1.88 -5.78
C SER A 26 4.00 -0.42 -5.33
N GLY A 27 4.61 -0.04 -4.20
CA GLY A 27 4.55 1.34 -3.70
C GLY A 27 5.19 2.35 -4.65
N VAL A 28 6.35 2.00 -5.19
CA VAL A 28 7.04 2.82 -6.21
C VAL A 28 6.22 2.93 -7.49
N ALA A 29 5.68 1.81 -7.99
CA ALA A 29 4.84 1.80 -9.19
C ALA A 29 3.58 2.67 -9.01
N LEU A 30 2.95 2.62 -7.83
CA LEU A 30 1.80 3.45 -7.51
C LEU A 30 2.19 4.95 -7.49
N ALA A 31 3.34 5.30 -6.94
CA ALA A 31 3.84 6.66 -6.95
C ALA A 31 4.11 7.18 -8.38
N LEU A 32 4.68 6.33 -9.24
CA LEU A 32 4.94 6.67 -10.64
C LEU A 32 3.66 6.80 -11.49
N ALA A 33 2.55 6.22 -11.05
CA ALA A 33 1.24 6.42 -11.66
C ALA A 33 0.65 7.81 -11.37
N TYR A 34 1.14 8.49 -10.34
CA TYR A 34 0.63 9.80 -9.90
C TYR A 34 0.98 10.92 -10.91
N PRO A 35 0.22 12.04 -10.95
CA PRO A 35 0.40 13.11 -11.95
C PRO A 35 1.81 13.64 -12.06
N SER A 36 2.63 13.58 -11.02
CA SER A 36 4.03 14.04 -11.06
C SER A 36 4.89 13.27 -12.08
N PHE A 37 4.60 11.99 -12.32
CA PHE A 37 5.30 11.12 -13.28
C PHE A 37 4.41 10.70 -14.45
N ASN A 38 3.09 10.66 -14.22
CA ASN A 38 2.05 10.47 -15.23
C ASN A 38 2.20 9.19 -16.08
N ILE A 39 2.44 8.05 -15.42
CA ILE A 39 2.45 6.72 -16.06
C ILE A 39 1.22 5.92 -15.61
N PRO A 40 0.00 6.16 -16.19
CA PRO A 40 -1.27 5.62 -15.65
C PRO A 40 -1.34 4.10 -15.61
N LEU A 41 -0.64 3.41 -16.52
CA LEU A 41 -0.61 1.95 -16.58
C LEU A 41 -0.10 1.33 -15.26
N LEU A 42 0.83 2.01 -14.58
CA LEU A 42 1.37 1.54 -13.30
C LEU A 42 0.33 1.55 -12.19
N GLY A 43 -0.72 2.36 -12.30
CA GLY A 43 -1.86 2.35 -11.37
C GLY A 43 -2.60 1.01 -11.33
N TRP A 44 -2.58 0.24 -12.42
CA TRP A 44 -3.14 -1.11 -12.48
C TRP A 44 -2.15 -2.18 -12.04
N ILE A 45 -0.88 -2.00 -12.38
CA ILE A 45 0.20 -2.94 -12.05
C ILE A 45 0.48 -2.93 -10.54
N ALA A 46 0.49 -1.75 -9.92
CA ALA A 46 0.83 -1.61 -8.51
C ALA A 46 -0.07 -2.44 -7.57
N PRO A 47 -1.42 -2.36 -7.63
CA PRO A 47 -2.28 -3.22 -6.82
C PRO A 47 -2.06 -4.71 -7.11
N ALA A 48 -1.84 -5.09 -8.38
CA ALA A 48 -1.58 -6.48 -8.74
C ALA A 48 -0.31 -7.02 -8.07
N LEU A 49 0.78 -6.25 -8.04
CA LEU A 49 2.02 -6.61 -7.35
C LEU A 49 1.80 -6.81 -5.85
N LEU A 50 1.02 -5.91 -5.21
CA LEU A 50 0.72 -6.05 -3.78
C LEU A 50 -0.13 -7.29 -3.51
N ILE A 51 -1.15 -7.56 -4.34
CA ILE A 51 -2.01 -8.75 -4.20
C ILE A 51 -1.15 -10.00 -4.29
N VAL A 52 -0.27 -10.11 -5.28
CA VAL A 52 0.65 -11.24 -5.42
C VAL A 52 1.56 -11.38 -4.20
N ALA A 53 2.06 -10.29 -3.65
CA ALA A 53 2.90 -10.29 -2.45
C ALA A 53 2.18 -10.81 -1.21
N VAL A 54 0.88 -10.49 -1.04
CA VAL A 54 0.11 -10.80 0.17
C VAL A 54 -0.67 -12.12 0.09
N LEU A 55 -0.91 -12.65 -1.11
CA LEU A 55 -1.61 -13.94 -1.26
C LEU A 55 -0.82 -15.05 -0.55
N GLY A 56 -1.54 -15.80 0.31
CA GLY A 56 -0.95 -16.86 1.14
C GLY A 56 -0.07 -16.38 2.29
N ALA A 57 0.13 -15.08 2.47
CA ALA A 57 0.85 -14.53 3.61
C ALA A 57 0.00 -14.60 4.90
N ARG A 58 0.66 -14.75 6.05
CA ARG A 58 -0.01 -14.59 7.35
C ARG A 58 -0.49 -13.14 7.48
N ARG A 59 -1.67 -12.92 8.08
CA ARG A 59 -2.28 -11.59 8.22
C ARG A 59 -1.32 -10.52 8.75
N ARG A 60 -0.52 -10.84 9.79
CA ARG A 60 0.47 -9.90 10.36
C ARG A 60 1.57 -9.54 9.37
N PHE A 61 2.02 -10.50 8.58
CA PHE A 61 3.03 -10.26 7.56
C PHE A 61 2.46 -9.50 6.36
N ALA A 62 1.22 -9.79 5.94
CA ALA A 62 0.52 -9.02 4.92
C ALA A 62 0.32 -7.56 5.36
N PHE A 63 0.00 -7.32 6.63
CA PHE A 63 -0.06 -5.97 7.21
C PHE A 63 1.27 -5.23 7.05
N LEU A 64 2.40 -5.87 7.37
CA LEU A 64 3.73 -5.28 7.19
C LEU A 64 4.03 -4.99 5.71
N LEU A 65 3.68 -5.90 4.79
CA LEU A 65 3.87 -5.70 3.34
C LEU A 65 3.08 -4.49 2.84
N GLY A 66 1.81 -4.35 3.24
CA GLY A 66 0.99 -3.19 2.91
C GLY A 66 1.53 -1.91 3.52
N TRP A 67 2.02 -1.95 4.76
CA TRP A 67 2.65 -0.80 5.40
C TRP A 67 3.90 -0.34 4.65
N LEU A 68 4.78 -1.26 4.25
CA LEU A 68 5.96 -0.95 3.45
C LEU A 68 5.60 -0.37 2.08
N GLN A 69 4.58 -0.92 1.44
CA GLN A 69 4.07 -0.42 0.16
C GLN A 69 3.55 1.03 0.32
N GLY A 70 2.74 1.31 1.35
CA GLY A 70 2.25 2.66 1.64
C GLY A 70 3.38 3.62 1.98
N ALA A 71 4.36 3.20 2.79
CA ALA A 71 5.52 4.02 3.14
C ALA A 71 6.34 4.40 1.89
N ALA A 72 6.59 3.46 0.98
CA ALA A 72 7.27 3.74 -0.28
C ALA A 72 6.46 4.70 -1.15
N TYR A 73 5.15 4.50 -1.27
CA TYR A 73 4.25 5.37 -2.03
C TYR A 73 4.24 6.80 -1.48
N TYR A 74 3.95 7.00 -0.19
CA TYR A 74 3.83 8.34 0.39
C TYR A 74 5.18 9.05 0.46
N SER A 75 6.29 8.36 0.67
CA SER A 75 7.62 8.96 0.65
C SER A 75 7.96 9.61 -0.70
N LEU A 76 7.37 9.12 -1.79
CA LEU A 76 7.60 9.64 -3.14
C LEU A 76 6.54 10.66 -3.58
N THR A 77 5.32 10.59 -3.05
CA THR A 77 4.20 11.43 -3.52
C THR A 77 3.98 12.68 -2.69
N VAL A 78 4.38 12.71 -1.40
CA VAL A 78 4.13 13.84 -0.51
C VAL A 78 5.37 14.61 -0.02
N PRO A 79 6.53 14.65 -0.71
CA PRO A 79 7.67 15.49 -0.28
C PRO A 79 7.35 16.98 -0.26
N TRP A 80 6.38 17.42 -1.06
CA TRP A 80 5.89 18.80 -1.06
C TRP A 80 5.37 19.23 0.32
N PHE A 81 4.81 18.30 1.11
CA PHE A 81 4.33 18.59 2.45
C PHE A 81 5.48 18.99 3.39
N TYR A 82 6.62 18.31 3.30
CA TYR A 82 7.83 18.71 4.03
C TYR A 82 8.29 20.13 3.63
N THR A 83 8.29 20.42 2.33
CA THR A 83 8.66 21.74 1.80
C THR A 83 7.74 22.84 2.33
N VAL A 84 6.42 22.59 2.35
CA VAL A 84 5.42 23.53 2.89
C VAL A 84 5.69 23.80 4.38
N MET A 85 5.92 22.78 5.18
CA MET A 85 6.22 22.96 6.61
C MET A 85 7.51 23.76 6.84
N ARG A 86 8.52 23.57 5.99
CA ARG A 86 9.79 24.29 6.08
C ARG A 86 9.68 25.75 5.62
N GLN A 87 9.06 26.00 4.49
CA GLN A 87 9.04 27.33 3.86
C GLN A 87 7.94 28.24 4.42
N TYR A 88 6.75 27.69 4.64
CA TYR A 88 5.59 28.50 5.09
C TYR A 88 5.29 28.32 6.58
N GLY A 89 5.51 27.13 7.11
CA GLY A 89 5.33 26.85 8.54
C GLY A 89 6.53 27.25 9.40
N LEU A 90 7.67 27.62 8.78
CA LEU A 90 8.92 28.01 9.43
C LEU A 90 9.41 26.98 10.48
N LEU A 91 8.99 25.71 10.35
CA LEU A 91 9.40 24.68 11.29
C LEU A 91 10.89 24.36 11.15
N PRO A 92 11.61 24.12 12.26
CA PRO A 92 12.97 23.60 12.22
C PRO A 92 13.04 22.27 11.46
N VAL A 93 14.21 21.95 10.86
CA VAL A 93 14.44 20.74 10.04
C VAL A 93 14.00 19.47 10.74
N ILE A 94 14.38 19.32 12.03
CA ILE A 94 14.08 18.13 12.81
C ILE A 94 12.58 17.98 13.05
N GLN A 95 11.89 19.07 13.40
CA GLN A 95 10.44 19.04 13.64
C GLN A 95 9.67 18.75 12.35
N ALA A 96 10.01 19.41 11.24
CA ALA A 96 9.39 19.15 9.94
C ALA A 96 9.62 17.70 9.49
N GLY A 97 10.84 17.17 9.70
CA GLY A 97 11.17 15.76 9.40
C GLY A 97 10.39 14.77 10.27
N ALA A 98 10.24 15.06 11.55
CA ALA A 98 9.48 14.20 12.47
C ALA A 98 7.99 14.17 12.11
N VAL A 99 7.38 15.32 11.82
CA VAL A 99 5.99 15.40 11.38
C VAL A 99 5.80 14.69 10.04
N PHE A 100 6.71 14.89 9.08
CA PHE A 100 6.67 14.21 7.79
C PHE A 100 6.73 12.68 7.95
N ALA A 101 7.66 12.19 8.77
CA ALA A 101 7.76 10.76 9.07
C ALA A 101 6.49 10.21 9.73
N LEU A 102 5.92 10.96 10.68
CA LEU A 102 4.68 10.58 11.36
C LEU A 102 3.51 10.47 10.37
N VAL A 103 3.38 11.42 9.44
CA VAL A 103 2.34 11.39 8.40
C VAL A 103 2.50 10.15 7.52
N ILE A 104 3.73 9.84 7.06
CA ILE A 104 3.98 8.63 6.26
C ILE A 104 3.59 7.38 7.05
N VAL A 105 4.02 7.26 8.30
CA VAL A 105 3.69 6.11 9.16
C VAL A 105 2.18 5.96 9.32
N ALA A 106 1.48 7.05 9.64
CA ALA A 106 0.04 7.03 9.89
C ALA A 106 -0.77 6.69 8.62
N THR A 107 -0.47 7.35 7.49
CA THR A 107 -1.19 7.11 6.24
C THR A 107 -0.92 5.71 5.67
N SER A 108 0.29 5.18 5.86
CA SER A 108 0.63 3.81 5.46
C SER A 108 -0.16 2.73 6.19
N LEU A 109 -0.76 3.03 7.35
CA LEU A 109 -1.63 2.09 8.07
C LEU A 109 -2.88 1.70 7.28
N PHE A 110 -3.39 2.58 6.41
CA PHE A 110 -4.50 2.25 5.53
C PHE A 110 -4.12 1.16 4.54
N HIS A 111 -2.97 1.28 3.90
CA HIS A 111 -2.44 0.26 3.00
C HIS A 111 -2.14 -1.06 3.74
N ALA A 112 -1.66 -0.97 4.97
CA ALA A 112 -1.44 -2.12 5.85
C ALA A 112 -2.76 -2.84 6.16
N ALA A 113 -3.81 -2.09 6.50
CA ALA A 113 -5.15 -2.64 6.75
C ALA A 113 -5.73 -3.31 5.49
N PHE A 114 -5.63 -2.64 4.34
CA PHE A 114 -6.02 -3.20 3.05
C PHE A 114 -5.36 -4.55 2.79
N ALA A 115 -4.03 -4.61 2.87
CA ALA A 115 -3.26 -5.82 2.64
C ALA A 115 -3.66 -6.96 3.59
N ALA A 116 -3.89 -6.64 4.87
CA ALA A 116 -4.32 -7.61 5.87
C ALA A 116 -5.73 -8.16 5.61
N VAL A 117 -6.65 -7.31 5.11
CA VAL A 117 -8.01 -7.73 4.72
C VAL A 117 -7.95 -8.66 3.50
N ILE A 118 -7.22 -8.26 2.44
CA ILE A 118 -7.08 -9.06 1.22
C ILE A 118 -6.44 -10.42 1.52
N ALA A 119 -5.39 -10.47 2.33
CA ALA A 119 -4.78 -11.73 2.76
C ALA A 119 -5.75 -12.63 3.55
N SER A 120 -6.62 -12.03 4.36
CA SER A 120 -7.62 -12.76 5.14
C SER A 120 -8.72 -13.34 4.24
N VAL A 121 -9.26 -12.55 3.32
CA VAL A 121 -10.25 -13.00 2.33
C VAL A 121 -9.68 -14.09 1.44
N GLY A 122 -8.45 -13.90 0.94
CA GLY A 122 -7.76 -14.85 0.08
C GLY A 122 -7.50 -16.21 0.73
N LYS A 123 -7.38 -16.28 2.05
CA LYS A 123 -7.22 -17.52 2.78
C LYS A 123 -8.49 -18.41 2.72
N PHE A 124 -9.69 -17.81 2.77
CA PHE A 124 -10.96 -18.52 2.80
C PHE A 124 -11.56 -18.73 1.40
N ALA A 125 -11.39 -17.75 0.53
CA ALA A 125 -11.97 -17.72 -0.80
C ALA A 125 -11.04 -16.95 -1.76
N PRO A 126 -10.02 -17.61 -2.33
CA PRO A 126 -9.03 -16.93 -3.17
C PRO A 126 -9.65 -16.25 -4.41
N GLU A 127 -10.70 -16.83 -4.97
CA GLU A 127 -11.47 -16.24 -6.06
C GLU A 127 -12.19 -14.93 -5.66
N ARG A 128 -12.60 -14.83 -4.40
CA ARG A 128 -13.28 -13.63 -3.87
C ARG A 128 -12.31 -12.54 -3.48
N ALA A 129 -11.04 -12.87 -3.22
CA ALA A 129 -10.03 -11.87 -2.88
C ALA A 129 -9.87 -10.83 -4.00
N CYS A 130 -9.79 -11.28 -5.27
CA CYS A 130 -9.70 -10.38 -6.41
C CYS A 130 -10.94 -9.50 -6.57
N LEU A 131 -12.14 -10.06 -6.32
CA LEU A 131 -13.39 -9.30 -6.36
C LEU A 131 -13.50 -8.31 -5.19
N ALA A 132 -12.94 -8.64 -4.03
CA ALA A 132 -12.98 -7.76 -2.86
C ALA A 132 -12.04 -6.54 -3.00
N VAL A 133 -10.98 -6.63 -3.81
CA VAL A 133 -9.97 -5.58 -3.96
C VAL A 133 -10.58 -4.20 -4.23
N PRO A 134 -11.40 -3.98 -5.27
CA PRO A 134 -11.94 -2.65 -5.56
C PRO A 134 -12.83 -2.13 -4.44
N PHE A 135 -13.62 -2.98 -3.82
CA PHE A 135 -14.52 -2.56 -2.72
C PHE A 135 -13.75 -2.17 -1.47
N VAL A 136 -12.76 -2.96 -1.08
CA VAL A 136 -11.91 -2.67 0.08
C VAL A 136 -11.09 -1.41 -0.17
N TRP A 137 -10.54 -1.25 -1.39
CA TRP A 137 -9.79 -0.05 -1.77
C TRP A 137 -10.66 1.21 -1.65
N VAL A 138 -11.81 1.24 -2.33
CA VAL A 138 -12.72 2.39 -2.30
C VAL A 138 -13.21 2.69 -0.89
N SER A 139 -13.54 1.66 -0.09
CA SER A 139 -13.96 1.86 1.31
C SER A 139 -12.85 2.49 2.15
N MET A 140 -11.61 2.15 1.88
CA MET A 140 -10.45 2.66 2.60
C MET A 140 -10.15 4.12 2.19
N GLU A 141 -10.20 4.44 0.90
CA GLU A 141 -10.08 5.83 0.41
C GLU A 141 -11.21 6.70 0.96
N PHE A 142 -12.44 6.18 0.98
CA PHE A 142 -13.58 6.87 1.57
C PHE A 142 -13.38 7.13 3.07
N ALA A 143 -12.92 6.12 3.81
CA ALA A 143 -12.63 6.28 5.24
C ALA A 143 -11.53 7.32 5.49
N MET A 144 -10.47 7.30 4.68
CA MET A 144 -9.36 8.26 4.78
C MET A 144 -9.84 9.70 4.51
N ALA A 145 -10.68 9.90 3.49
CA ALA A 145 -11.21 11.22 3.13
C ALA A 145 -12.19 11.80 4.18
N HIS A 146 -12.78 10.95 5.02
CA HIS A 146 -13.77 11.38 6.03
C HIS A 146 -13.23 11.40 7.46
N LEU A 147 -11.94 11.09 7.66
CA LEU A 147 -11.32 11.25 8.97
C LEU A 147 -10.97 12.72 9.21
N PRO A 148 -11.51 13.34 10.30
CA PRO A 148 -11.36 14.78 10.56
C PRO A 148 -9.91 15.25 10.73
N ALA A 149 -8.98 14.30 10.91
CA ALA A 149 -7.56 14.59 11.11
C ALA A 149 -6.72 14.49 9.82
N ILE A 150 -7.28 13.97 8.74
CA ILE A 150 -6.53 13.63 7.52
C ILE A 150 -7.26 14.11 6.24
N GLY A 151 -8.58 14.34 6.31
CA GLY A 151 -9.44 14.84 5.21
C GLY A 151 -9.64 16.34 5.22
#